data_2bb6f3028b21a2d8f334721027e8f1e5
#
_entry.id   2bb6f3028b21a2d8f334721027e8f1e5
#
_cell.length_a   1.000
_cell.length_b   1.000
_cell.length_c   1.000
_cell.angle_alpha   90.00
_cell.angle_beta   90.00
_cell.angle_gamma   90.00
#
_symmetry.space_group_name_H-M   'P 1'
#
loop_
_entity.id
_entity.type
_entity.pdbx_description
1 polymer ?
#
loop_
_entity_poly.entity_id
_entity_poly.type
_entity_poly.pdbx_seq_one_letter_code
_entity_poly.pdbx_strand_id
1 'polypeptide(L)'
;MYNMHHSHFNILLFVSIGNAERSDTRILLTSNATLREKHGEDYCAMYDICGARSDGKVVNCPFGSPSVKPDDLLSAKIQSLCPTISGNICCTEAQFDTLRAQVQQAIPFLVGCPACLRNFLNLFCELSCSPHQSQFINVTSISKLKNNSTVGSIDYYITDAFGESLFESCKEVKFGTMNSRAIEFVGAGAKNFREWFAFIGRKASPDLPGSPYAINFRSDADESIGMKPMNVTAYSCGDTSLGCSCGDCPSAPVCSSSAPQHFMKRILAQ
;
A
#
# COMPACT_ATOMS: atom_id res chain seq x y z
N MET A 1 -16.43 -43.58 59.99
CA MET A 1 -16.92 -44.94 59.61
C MET A 1 -16.79 -45.07 58.10
N TYR A 2 -15.87 -45.94 57.68
CA TYR A 2 -15.87 -46.83 56.49
C TYR A 2 -16.05 -46.19 55.11
N ASN A 3 -15.33 -46.48 54.10
CA ASN A 3 -14.14 -47.31 53.80
C ASN A 3 -13.94 -47.19 52.31
N MET A 4 -12.70 -46.93 51.90
CA MET A 4 -11.97 -47.50 50.80
C MET A 4 -12.71 -48.39 49.81
N HIS A 5 -12.53 -48.11 48.49
CA HIS A 5 -11.98 -49.12 47.60
C HIS A 5 -11.25 -48.50 46.39
N HIS A 6 -9.95 -48.83 46.35
CA HIS A 6 -9.13 -48.76 45.12
C HIS A 6 -9.65 -49.75 44.08
N SER A 7 -9.57 -49.43 42.83
CA SER A 7 -9.21 -50.41 41.82
C SER A 7 -8.60 -49.76 40.56
N HIS A 8 -7.45 -50.29 40.27
CA HIS A 8 -6.60 -50.05 39.10
C HIS A 8 -7.33 -50.25 37.79
N PHE A 9 -7.00 -49.41 36.82
CA PHE A 9 -6.84 -49.81 35.43
C PHE A 9 -5.77 -48.93 34.76
N ASN A 10 -4.50 -49.35 34.91
CA ASN A 10 -3.47 -49.11 33.92
C ASN A 10 -3.73 -50.08 32.79
N ILE A 11 -3.61 -49.60 31.53
CA ILE A 11 -3.08 -50.26 30.35
C ILE A 11 -3.74 -49.63 29.11
N LEU A 12 -2.87 -49.26 28.17
CA LEU A 12 -3.12 -48.82 26.77
C LEU A 12 -3.03 -47.30 26.51
N LEU A 13 -1.82 -46.82 26.66
CA LEU A 13 -1.39 -45.59 26.02
C LEU A 13 0.01 -45.78 25.39
N PHE A 14 0.10 -46.75 24.49
CA PHE A 14 1.25 -46.87 23.60
C PHE A 14 0.75 -47.47 22.29
N VAL A 15 0.35 -46.61 21.36
CA VAL A 15 0.41 -46.71 19.90
C VAL A 15 -0.43 -45.55 19.35
N SER A 16 0.16 -44.41 19.06
CA SER A 16 -0.30 -43.42 18.10
C SER A 16 0.56 -42.14 18.06
N ILE A 17 1.85 -42.24 18.36
CA ILE A 17 2.72 -41.03 18.20
C ILE A 17 3.30 -40.93 16.78
N GLY A 18 3.19 -41.96 15.93
CA GLY A 18 3.79 -41.99 14.62
C GLY A 18 2.94 -41.42 13.48
N ASN A 19 1.65 -41.18 13.65
CA ASN A 19 0.75 -40.74 12.56
C ASN A 19 0.29 -39.29 12.68
N ALA A 20 0.36 -38.68 13.85
CA ALA A 20 -0.05 -37.28 14.04
C ALA A 20 0.94 -36.30 13.38
N GLU A 21 2.25 -36.49 13.57
CA GLU A 21 3.26 -35.62 12.97
C GLU A 21 3.27 -35.66 11.42
N ARG A 22 3.04 -36.82 10.81
CA ARG A 22 2.94 -36.92 9.36
C ARG A 22 1.68 -36.28 8.78
N SER A 23 0.59 -36.33 9.52
CA SER A 23 -0.68 -35.70 9.12
C SER A 23 -0.60 -34.19 9.22
N ASP A 24 -0.07 -33.65 10.29
CA ASP A 24 0.07 -32.21 10.51
C ASP A 24 1.06 -31.57 9.54
N THR A 25 2.18 -32.22 9.28
CA THR A 25 3.16 -31.76 8.29
C THR A 25 2.58 -31.77 6.87
N ARG A 26 1.77 -32.76 6.53
CA ARG A 26 1.12 -32.83 5.21
C ARG A 26 0.03 -31.81 5.04
N ILE A 27 -0.74 -31.51 6.07
CA ILE A 27 -1.76 -30.45 6.11
C ILE A 27 -1.09 -29.08 6.00
N LEU A 28 -0.02 -28.83 6.75
CA LEU A 28 0.77 -27.60 6.66
C LEU A 28 1.40 -27.40 5.29
N LEU A 29 1.99 -28.42 4.69
CA LEU A 29 2.58 -28.34 3.35
C LEU A 29 1.53 -28.08 2.26
N THR A 30 0.35 -28.69 2.34
CA THR A 30 -0.76 -28.45 1.41
C THR A 30 -1.34 -27.06 1.61
N SER A 31 -1.51 -26.57 2.83
CA SER A 31 -1.99 -25.22 3.10
C SER A 31 -1.01 -24.15 2.60
N ASN A 32 0.29 -24.34 2.81
CA ASN A 32 1.31 -23.42 2.31
C ASN A 32 1.42 -23.43 0.79
N ALA A 33 1.27 -24.58 0.12
CA ALA A 33 1.23 -24.65 -1.33
C ALA A 33 0.04 -23.90 -1.92
N THR A 34 -1.15 -24.04 -1.34
CA THR A 34 -2.36 -23.32 -1.76
C THR A 34 -2.23 -21.82 -1.48
N LEU A 35 -1.59 -21.42 -0.38
CA LEU A 35 -1.30 -20.02 -0.09
C LEU A 35 -0.29 -19.42 -1.06
N ARG A 36 0.75 -20.18 -1.42
CA ARG A 36 1.73 -19.76 -2.46
C ARG A 36 1.10 -19.56 -3.83
N GLU A 37 0.14 -20.40 -4.22
CA GLU A 37 -0.63 -20.19 -5.45
C GLU A 37 -1.45 -18.89 -5.38
N LYS A 38 -2.05 -18.61 -4.22
CA LYS A 38 -2.82 -17.39 -3.99
C LYS A 38 -1.96 -16.11 -4.04
N HIS A 39 -0.69 -16.19 -3.65
CA HIS A 39 0.26 -15.07 -3.63
C HIS A 39 1.31 -15.20 -4.76
N GLY A 40 0.91 -15.80 -5.88
CA GLY A 40 1.75 -15.98 -7.07
C GLY A 40 1.98 -14.71 -7.86
N GLU A 41 2.91 -14.79 -8.81
CA GLU A 41 3.07 -13.76 -9.83
C GLU A 41 1.83 -13.73 -10.73
N ASP A 42 1.55 -12.56 -11.32
CA ASP A 42 0.40 -12.35 -12.21
C ASP A 42 -0.97 -12.74 -11.59
N TYR A 43 -1.12 -12.51 -10.28
CA TYR A 43 -2.34 -12.80 -9.56
C TYR A 43 -2.82 -11.60 -8.73
N CYS A 44 -4.12 -11.35 -8.75
CA CYS A 44 -4.79 -10.24 -8.09
C CYS A 44 -5.30 -10.66 -6.72
N ALA A 45 -5.14 -9.83 -5.71
CA ALA A 45 -5.76 -10.02 -4.39
C ALA A 45 -7.21 -9.54 -4.36
N MET A 46 -7.50 -8.48 -5.14
CA MET A 46 -8.80 -7.80 -5.18
C MET A 46 -9.11 -7.39 -6.62
N TYR A 47 -10.01 -8.09 -7.28
CA TYR A 47 -10.39 -7.76 -8.65
C TYR A 47 -11.87 -7.43 -8.72
N ASP A 48 -12.22 -6.33 -9.41
CA ASP A 48 -13.57 -5.83 -9.61
C ASP A 48 -14.21 -5.16 -8.37
N ILE A 49 -15.35 -4.50 -8.59
CA ILE A 49 -16.13 -3.76 -7.59
C ILE A 49 -17.34 -4.59 -7.18
N CYS A 50 -17.44 -4.91 -5.89
CA CYS A 50 -18.54 -5.68 -5.33
C CYS A 50 -19.61 -4.85 -4.61
N GLY A 51 -19.45 -3.52 -4.58
CA GLY A 51 -20.47 -2.65 -4.01
C GLY A 51 -20.02 -1.23 -3.76
N ALA A 52 -20.95 -0.40 -3.30
CA ALA A 52 -20.70 0.96 -2.85
C ALA A 52 -21.30 1.16 -1.46
N ARG A 53 -20.55 1.81 -0.58
CA ARG A 53 -20.96 2.18 0.78
C ARG A 53 -21.95 3.35 0.73
N SER A 54 -22.61 3.62 1.85
CA SER A 54 -23.54 4.76 1.99
C SER A 54 -22.90 6.13 1.80
N ASP A 55 -21.57 6.23 2.01
CA ASP A 55 -20.76 7.43 1.77
C ASP A 55 -20.28 7.56 0.31
N GLY A 56 -20.79 6.72 -0.60
CA GLY A 56 -20.45 6.71 -2.03
C GLY A 56 -19.13 6.01 -2.37
N LYS A 57 -18.33 5.58 -1.40
CA LYS A 57 -17.07 4.88 -1.66
C LYS A 57 -17.32 3.48 -2.16
N VAL A 58 -16.74 3.14 -3.31
CA VAL A 58 -16.79 1.79 -3.86
C VAL A 58 -15.84 0.85 -3.11
N VAL A 59 -16.21 -0.41 -3.02
CA VAL A 59 -15.43 -1.45 -2.34
C VAL A 59 -15.21 -2.64 -3.27
N ASN A 60 -13.98 -3.13 -3.26
CA ASN A 60 -13.52 -4.21 -4.12
C ASN A 60 -14.08 -5.56 -3.70
N CYS A 61 -14.14 -6.48 -4.66
CA CYS A 61 -14.40 -7.89 -4.39
C CYS A 61 -13.20 -8.51 -3.64
N PRO A 62 -13.44 -9.36 -2.62
CA PRO A 62 -12.38 -9.91 -1.78
C PRO A 62 -11.77 -11.20 -2.35
N PHE A 63 -12.01 -11.51 -3.63
CA PHE A 63 -11.60 -12.75 -4.24
C PHE A 63 -10.46 -12.49 -5.23
N GLY A 64 -9.42 -13.33 -5.12
CA GLY A 64 -8.30 -13.29 -6.04
C GLY A 64 -8.68 -13.86 -7.42
N SER A 65 -7.94 -13.42 -8.43
CA SER A 65 -8.05 -13.91 -9.81
C SER A 65 -6.70 -13.75 -10.53
N PRO A 66 -6.43 -14.48 -11.60
CA PRO A 66 -5.32 -14.15 -12.48
C PRO A 66 -5.41 -12.71 -12.99
N SER A 67 -4.25 -12.08 -13.19
CA SER A 67 -4.17 -10.76 -13.83
C SER A 67 -4.66 -10.83 -15.29
N VAL A 68 -5.21 -9.74 -15.79
CA VAL A 68 -5.90 -9.69 -17.08
C VAL A 68 -5.19 -8.73 -18.02
N LYS A 69 -5.05 -9.10 -19.29
CA LYS A 69 -4.53 -8.21 -20.32
C LYS A 69 -5.57 -7.11 -20.62
N PRO A 70 -5.25 -5.81 -20.43
CA PRO A 70 -6.15 -4.73 -20.79
C PRO A 70 -6.24 -4.58 -22.32
N ASP A 71 -7.31 -3.95 -22.80
CA ASP A 71 -7.31 -3.42 -24.16
C ASP A 71 -6.36 -2.22 -24.32
N ASP A 72 -6.10 -1.80 -25.55
CA ASP A 72 -5.13 -0.74 -25.85
C ASP A 72 -5.54 0.62 -25.25
N LEU A 73 -6.84 0.90 -25.18
CA LEU A 73 -7.35 2.15 -24.62
C LEU A 73 -7.15 2.21 -23.11
N LEU A 74 -7.52 1.15 -22.40
CA LEU A 74 -7.31 1.05 -20.96
C LEU A 74 -5.81 1.02 -20.61
N SER A 75 -5.01 0.31 -21.40
CA SER A 75 -3.55 0.29 -21.26
C SER A 75 -2.97 1.70 -21.34
N ALA A 76 -3.35 2.48 -22.36
CA ALA A 76 -2.90 3.86 -22.52
C ALA A 76 -3.35 4.77 -21.37
N LYS A 77 -4.60 4.62 -20.90
CA LYS A 77 -5.12 5.34 -19.73
C LYS A 77 -4.30 5.03 -18.47
N ILE A 78 -4.02 3.76 -18.20
CA ILE A 78 -3.24 3.33 -17.04
C ILE A 78 -1.83 3.89 -17.13
N GLN A 79 -1.13 3.72 -18.24
CA GLN A 79 0.24 4.21 -18.39
C GLN A 79 0.36 5.74 -18.24
N SER A 80 -0.66 6.49 -18.59
CA SER A 80 -0.65 7.95 -18.40
C SER A 80 -0.61 8.39 -16.94
N LEU A 81 -1.21 7.63 -16.02
CA LEU A 81 -1.23 7.91 -14.58
C LEU A 81 -0.21 7.03 -13.83
N CYS A 82 -0.12 5.77 -14.20
CA CYS A 82 0.61 4.69 -13.54
C CYS A 82 1.68 4.08 -14.46
N PRO A 83 2.75 4.82 -14.82
CA PRO A 83 3.73 4.35 -15.81
C PRO A 83 4.57 3.15 -15.34
N THR A 84 4.53 2.79 -14.06
CA THR A 84 5.15 1.57 -13.52
C THR A 84 4.37 0.31 -13.87
N ILE A 85 3.08 0.44 -14.21
CA ILE A 85 2.20 -0.68 -14.51
C ILE A 85 2.26 -0.95 -16.02
N SER A 86 2.66 -2.16 -16.40
CA SER A 86 2.73 -2.60 -17.80
C SER A 86 2.33 -4.07 -17.94
N GLY A 87 1.89 -4.47 -19.13
CA GLY A 87 1.44 -5.83 -19.40
C GLY A 87 0.05 -6.12 -18.84
N ASN A 88 -0.08 -7.21 -18.08
CA ASN A 88 -1.34 -7.56 -17.40
C ASN A 88 -1.62 -6.61 -16.25
N ILE A 89 -2.87 -6.57 -15.80
CA ILE A 89 -3.33 -5.69 -14.73
C ILE A 89 -4.28 -6.41 -13.76
N CYS A 90 -4.37 -5.87 -12.55
CA CYS A 90 -5.28 -6.33 -11.50
C CYS A 90 -6.41 -5.34 -11.22
N CYS A 91 -6.82 -4.55 -12.19
CA CYS A 91 -7.96 -3.65 -12.05
C CYS A 91 -8.84 -3.66 -13.29
N THR A 92 -10.14 -3.50 -13.09
CA THR A 92 -11.09 -3.16 -14.16
C THR A 92 -11.01 -1.67 -14.50
N GLU A 93 -11.57 -1.25 -15.63
CA GLU A 93 -11.66 0.17 -15.99
C GLU A 93 -12.37 0.98 -14.88
N ALA A 94 -13.43 0.44 -14.29
CA ALA A 94 -14.16 1.10 -13.21
C ALA A 94 -13.31 1.28 -11.92
N GLN A 95 -12.47 0.29 -11.60
CA GLN A 95 -11.51 0.42 -10.49
C GLN A 95 -10.43 1.47 -10.79
N PHE A 96 -9.91 1.49 -12.02
CA PHE A 96 -8.96 2.51 -12.46
C PHE A 96 -9.56 3.92 -12.45
N ASP A 97 -10.78 4.09 -12.95
CA ASP A 97 -11.46 5.39 -12.91
C ASP A 97 -11.72 5.87 -11.47
N THR A 98 -12.02 4.94 -10.55
CA THR A 98 -12.11 5.24 -9.12
C THR A 98 -10.77 5.70 -8.54
N LEU A 99 -9.68 4.98 -8.84
CA LEU A 99 -8.33 5.38 -8.46
C LEU A 99 -8.03 6.78 -8.98
N ARG A 100 -8.24 7.02 -10.27
CA ARG A 100 -7.99 8.32 -10.91
C ARG A 100 -8.75 9.45 -10.22
N ALA A 101 -10.03 9.27 -9.97
CA ALA A 101 -10.85 10.27 -9.28
C ALA A 101 -10.36 10.57 -7.85
N GLN A 102 -9.88 9.55 -7.13
CA GLN A 102 -9.37 9.71 -5.77
C GLN A 102 -8.02 10.44 -5.75
N VAL A 103 -7.06 10.04 -6.58
CA VAL A 103 -5.74 10.69 -6.60
C VAL A 103 -5.78 12.11 -7.16
N GLN A 104 -6.73 12.41 -8.05
CA GLN A 104 -6.95 13.79 -8.55
C GLN A 104 -7.25 14.77 -7.42
N GLN A 105 -7.81 14.33 -6.30
CA GLN A 105 -8.04 15.19 -5.14
C GLN A 105 -6.74 15.56 -4.40
N ALA A 106 -5.72 14.71 -4.46
CA ALA A 106 -4.42 14.96 -3.82
C ALA A 106 -3.43 15.72 -4.71
N ILE A 107 -3.59 15.64 -6.04
CA ILE A 107 -2.67 16.27 -7.00
C ILE A 107 -2.43 17.77 -6.73
N PRO A 108 -3.47 18.61 -6.48
CA PRO A 108 -3.25 20.03 -6.24
C PRO A 108 -2.35 20.34 -5.05
N PHE A 109 -2.29 19.45 -4.08
CA PHE A 109 -1.44 19.59 -2.89
C PHE A 109 0.01 19.18 -3.14
N LEU A 110 0.26 18.25 -4.08
CA LEU A 110 1.55 17.60 -4.27
C LEU A 110 2.28 18.03 -5.55
N VAL A 111 1.60 18.75 -6.45
CA VAL A 111 2.12 19.09 -7.79
C VAL A 111 3.37 19.99 -7.75
N GLY A 112 3.61 20.70 -6.64
CA GLY A 112 4.82 21.52 -6.45
C GLY A 112 6.13 20.70 -6.47
N CYS A 113 6.04 19.38 -6.18
CA CYS A 113 7.17 18.47 -6.26
C CYS A 113 6.83 17.23 -7.10
N PRO A 114 7.26 17.16 -8.38
CA PRO A 114 6.99 16.03 -9.26
C PRO A 114 7.44 14.68 -8.71
N ALA A 115 8.57 14.62 -8.00
CA ALA A 115 9.06 13.40 -7.36
C ALA A 115 8.10 12.91 -6.27
N CYS A 116 7.65 13.81 -5.39
CA CYS A 116 6.65 13.49 -4.38
C CYS A 116 5.35 12.98 -5.02
N LEU A 117 4.81 13.72 -5.98
CA LEU A 117 3.58 13.33 -6.68
C LEU A 117 3.71 11.97 -7.34
N ARG A 118 4.84 11.69 -8.01
CA ARG A 118 5.09 10.39 -8.66
C ARG A 118 5.13 9.25 -7.65
N ASN A 119 5.86 9.41 -6.55
CA ASN A 119 5.92 8.42 -5.49
C ASN A 119 4.54 8.13 -4.87
N PHE A 120 3.76 9.20 -4.64
CA PHE A 120 2.40 9.09 -4.12
C PHE A 120 1.48 8.32 -5.10
N LEU A 121 1.54 8.65 -6.38
CA LEU A 121 0.78 7.95 -7.40
C LEU A 121 1.19 6.47 -7.49
N ASN A 122 2.49 6.16 -7.48
CA ASN A 122 2.99 4.79 -7.54
C ASN A 122 2.43 3.93 -6.39
N LEU A 123 2.37 4.45 -5.16
CA LEU A 123 1.78 3.73 -4.03
C LEU A 123 0.36 3.22 -4.33
N PHE A 124 -0.50 4.08 -4.90
CA PHE A 124 -1.89 3.73 -5.19
C PHE A 124 -2.07 3.00 -6.52
N CYS A 125 -1.19 3.23 -7.50
CA CYS A 125 -1.15 2.48 -8.74
C CYS A 125 -0.84 0.99 -8.47
N GLU A 126 0.19 0.73 -7.67
CA GLU A 126 0.54 -0.64 -7.28
C GLU A 126 -0.58 -1.30 -6.46
N LEU A 127 -1.16 -0.58 -5.49
CA LEU A 127 -2.30 -1.05 -4.71
C LEU A 127 -3.48 -1.47 -5.60
N SER A 128 -3.76 -0.72 -6.67
CA SER A 128 -4.99 -0.89 -7.43
C SER A 128 -4.85 -1.79 -8.65
N CYS A 129 -3.73 -1.67 -9.40
CA CYS A 129 -3.63 -2.24 -10.74
C CYS A 129 -2.42 -3.12 -10.99
N SER A 130 -1.48 -3.26 -10.03
CA SER A 130 -0.29 -4.09 -10.24
C SER A 130 -0.65 -5.53 -10.60
N PRO A 131 -0.04 -6.12 -11.65
CA PRO A 131 -0.26 -7.51 -12.00
C PRO A 131 0.17 -8.50 -10.89
N HIS A 132 1.08 -8.06 -10.03
CA HIS A 132 1.63 -8.85 -8.92
C HIS A 132 0.98 -8.50 -7.58
N GLN A 133 -0.22 -7.91 -7.60
CA GLN A 133 -0.93 -7.36 -6.44
C GLN A 133 -0.99 -8.34 -5.26
N SER A 134 -1.25 -9.63 -5.52
CA SER A 134 -1.36 -10.65 -4.47
C SER A 134 -0.06 -10.94 -3.73
N GLN A 135 1.11 -10.55 -4.27
CA GLN A 135 2.38 -10.74 -3.58
C GLN A 135 2.55 -9.78 -2.40
N PHE A 136 1.94 -8.61 -2.45
CA PHE A 136 2.08 -7.58 -1.41
C PHE A 136 0.75 -7.10 -0.81
N ILE A 137 -0.38 -7.67 -1.22
CA ILE A 137 -1.69 -7.38 -0.63
C ILE A 137 -2.32 -8.68 -0.13
N ASN A 138 -2.69 -8.68 1.15
CA ASN A 138 -3.48 -9.74 1.75
C ASN A 138 -4.81 -9.19 2.26
N VAL A 139 -5.92 -9.78 1.80
CA VAL A 139 -7.25 -9.46 2.32
C VAL A 139 -7.41 -10.11 3.68
N THR A 140 -7.44 -9.30 4.74
CA THR A 140 -7.46 -9.74 6.13
C THR A 140 -8.87 -9.86 6.72
N SER A 141 -9.83 -9.13 6.15
CA SER A 141 -11.24 -9.32 6.52
C SER A 141 -12.19 -9.07 5.36
N ILE A 142 -13.33 -9.77 5.40
CA ILE A 142 -14.41 -9.66 4.45
C ILE A 142 -15.61 -9.05 5.17
N SER A 143 -16.22 -8.04 4.55
CA SER A 143 -17.46 -7.41 5.00
C SER A 143 -18.62 -7.84 4.11
N LYS A 144 -19.84 -7.79 4.64
CA LYS A 144 -21.07 -7.96 3.86
C LYS A 144 -21.66 -6.58 3.55
N LEU A 145 -21.92 -6.34 2.29
CA LEU A 145 -22.62 -5.15 1.82
C LEU A 145 -23.81 -5.57 0.98
N LYS A 146 -25.02 -5.41 1.54
CA LYS A 146 -26.24 -6.05 0.99
C LYS A 146 -26.01 -7.57 0.87
N ASN A 147 -26.10 -8.13 -0.33
CA ASN A 147 -25.89 -9.56 -0.58
C ASN A 147 -24.48 -9.92 -1.04
N ASN A 148 -23.61 -8.92 -1.22
CA ASN A 148 -22.26 -9.14 -1.74
C ASN A 148 -21.20 -9.21 -0.62
N SER A 149 -20.20 -10.06 -0.82
CA SER A 149 -18.97 -10.03 -0.04
C SER A 149 -18.05 -8.96 -0.60
N THR A 150 -17.50 -8.14 0.27
CA THR A 150 -16.60 -7.02 -0.09
C THR A 150 -15.37 -7.02 0.79
N VAL A 151 -14.30 -6.37 0.35
CA VAL A 151 -13.11 -6.16 1.19
C VAL A 151 -13.48 -5.34 2.42
N GLY A 152 -13.12 -5.83 3.60
CA GLY A 152 -13.29 -5.15 4.89
C GLY A 152 -12.02 -4.51 5.40
N SER A 153 -10.89 -5.20 5.24
CA SER A 153 -9.54 -4.72 5.53
C SER A 153 -8.50 -5.49 4.72
N ILE A 154 -7.36 -4.85 4.52
CA ILE A 154 -6.18 -5.45 3.88
C ILE A 154 -4.93 -5.14 4.68
N ASP A 155 -3.93 -6.03 4.60
CA ASP A 155 -2.54 -5.72 4.87
C ASP A 155 -1.87 -5.41 3.54
N TYR A 156 -1.18 -4.27 3.46
CA TYR A 156 -0.40 -3.83 2.31
C TYR A 156 1.07 -3.79 2.70
N TYR A 157 1.83 -4.75 2.19
CA TYR A 157 3.24 -4.91 2.50
C TYR A 157 4.08 -4.04 1.57
N ILE A 158 4.87 -3.16 2.15
CA ILE A 158 5.79 -2.25 1.43
C ILE A 158 7.14 -2.23 2.13
N THR A 159 8.22 -1.96 1.39
CA THR A 159 9.53 -1.78 2.00
C THR A 159 9.59 -0.48 2.80
N ASP A 160 10.27 -0.48 3.94
CA ASP A 160 10.52 0.73 4.72
C ASP A 160 11.27 1.77 3.86
N ALA A 161 12.20 1.34 3.02
CA ALA A 161 12.94 2.22 2.11
C ALA A 161 12.03 3.00 1.16
N PHE A 162 10.99 2.36 0.60
CA PHE A 162 9.99 3.05 -0.22
C PHE A 162 9.18 4.05 0.62
N GLY A 163 8.72 3.63 1.80
CA GLY A 163 7.93 4.48 2.70
C GLY A 163 8.69 5.73 3.14
N GLU A 164 9.95 5.56 3.53
CA GLU A 164 10.85 6.66 3.91
C GLU A 164 11.10 7.61 2.73
N SER A 165 11.43 7.07 1.55
CA SER A 165 11.69 7.87 0.34
C SER A 165 10.45 8.64 -0.10
N LEU A 166 9.27 8.04 -0.05
CA LEU A 166 8.01 8.72 -0.33
C LEU A 166 7.81 9.89 0.64
N PHE A 167 7.93 9.65 1.94
CA PHE A 167 7.75 10.70 2.96
C PHE A 167 8.78 11.82 2.81
N GLU A 168 10.07 11.48 2.67
CA GLU A 168 11.14 12.45 2.50
C GLU A 168 10.95 13.34 1.26
N SER A 169 10.44 12.79 0.16
CA SER A 169 10.16 13.57 -1.05
C SER A 169 8.97 14.52 -0.89
N CYS A 170 8.07 14.28 0.07
CA CYS A 170 6.81 15.01 0.23
C CYS A 170 6.75 15.94 1.44
N LYS A 171 7.57 15.72 2.48
CA LYS A 171 7.42 16.38 3.78
C LYS A 171 7.55 17.91 3.77
N GLU A 172 8.29 18.47 2.81
CA GLU A 172 8.49 19.91 2.69
C GLU A 172 7.68 20.55 1.55
N VAL A 173 6.91 19.75 0.80
CA VAL A 173 6.09 20.26 -0.30
C VAL A 173 5.08 21.25 0.22
N LYS A 174 5.01 22.42 -0.44
CA LYS A 174 4.15 23.54 -0.05
C LYS A 174 2.95 23.65 -0.96
N PHE A 175 1.86 24.11 -0.38
CA PHE A 175 0.57 24.26 -1.06
C PHE A 175 -0.06 25.61 -0.70
N GLY A 176 -0.73 26.19 -1.70
CA GLY A 176 -1.50 27.41 -1.56
C GLY A 176 -0.67 28.68 -1.36
N THR A 177 -1.34 29.82 -1.29
CA THR A 177 -0.72 31.15 -1.18
C THR A 177 -0.04 31.41 0.16
N MET A 178 -0.43 30.67 1.20
CA MET A 178 0.18 30.76 2.53
C MET A 178 1.38 29.83 2.73
N ASN A 179 1.80 29.13 1.68
CA ASN A 179 2.90 28.15 1.74
C ASN A 179 2.75 27.10 2.86
N SER A 180 1.52 26.66 3.14
CA SER A 180 1.26 25.59 4.09
C SER A 180 1.83 24.28 3.56
N ARG A 181 2.37 23.41 4.42
CA ARG A 181 2.90 22.11 3.99
C ARG A 181 1.75 21.22 3.56
N ALA A 182 1.92 20.56 2.40
CA ALA A 182 0.94 19.64 1.85
C ALA A 182 0.59 18.52 2.83
N ILE A 183 1.57 18.03 3.59
CA ILE A 183 1.42 16.96 4.57
C ILE A 183 0.42 17.30 5.69
N GLU A 184 0.18 18.58 5.97
CA GLU A 184 -0.84 19.00 6.93
C GLU A 184 -2.26 18.66 6.44
N PHE A 185 -2.45 18.65 5.12
CA PHE A 185 -3.76 18.38 4.48
C PHE A 185 -3.90 16.89 4.10
N VAL A 186 -2.88 16.32 3.47
CA VAL A 186 -2.96 14.94 2.96
C VAL A 186 -2.39 13.91 3.92
N GLY A 187 -1.91 14.31 5.09
CA GLY A 187 -1.26 13.45 6.07
C GLY A 187 -1.54 13.82 7.53
N ALA A 188 -2.44 14.78 7.81
CA ALA A 188 -2.73 15.26 9.16
C ALA A 188 -1.49 15.69 9.96
N GLY A 189 -0.49 16.27 9.27
CA GLY A 189 0.74 16.72 9.91
C GLY A 189 1.68 15.58 10.35
N ALA A 190 1.61 14.43 9.70
CA ALA A 190 2.47 13.28 9.98
C ALA A 190 3.95 13.68 10.02
N LYS A 191 4.70 13.11 10.97
CA LYS A 191 6.11 13.40 11.21
C LYS A 191 7.04 12.36 10.58
N ASN A 192 6.49 11.23 10.16
CA ASN A 192 7.19 10.12 9.51
C ASN A 192 6.21 9.36 8.60
N PHE A 193 6.74 8.48 7.74
CA PHE A 193 5.93 7.72 6.82
C PHE A 193 4.93 6.79 7.50
N ARG A 194 5.24 6.23 8.68
CA ARG A 194 4.34 5.32 9.40
C ARG A 194 3.09 6.03 9.90
N GLU A 195 3.25 7.25 10.42
CA GLU A 195 2.12 8.11 10.80
C GLU A 195 1.27 8.49 9.58
N TRP A 196 1.94 8.83 8.46
CA TRP A 196 1.24 9.15 7.23
C TRP A 196 0.44 7.96 6.72
N PHE A 197 1.05 6.79 6.67
CA PHE A 197 0.38 5.57 6.23
C PHE A 197 -0.78 5.17 7.16
N ALA A 198 -0.64 5.32 8.46
CA ALA A 198 -1.73 5.11 9.40
C ALA A 198 -2.91 6.09 9.12
N PHE A 199 -2.61 7.32 8.72
CA PHE A 199 -3.62 8.30 8.36
C PHE A 199 -4.35 7.93 7.06
N ILE A 200 -3.63 7.69 5.96
CA ILE A 200 -4.24 7.40 4.66
C ILE A 200 -4.88 6.02 4.59
N GLY A 201 -4.41 5.07 5.39
CA GLY A 201 -4.94 3.70 5.45
C GLY A 201 -6.18 3.54 6.33
N ARG A 202 -6.56 4.53 7.13
CA ARG A 202 -7.74 4.40 7.97
C ARG A 202 -9.02 4.29 7.14
N LYS A 203 -9.93 3.46 7.60
CA LYS A 203 -11.27 3.35 7.00
C LYS A 203 -12.08 4.62 7.26
N ALA A 204 -12.76 5.15 6.24
CA ALA A 204 -13.66 6.28 6.39
C ALA A 204 -14.80 5.98 7.36
N SER A 205 -15.16 6.96 8.19
CA SER A 205 -16.33 6.99 9.06
C SER A 205 -17.14 8.26 8.79
N PRO A 206 -18.38 8.41 9.33
CA PRO A 206 -19.18 9.61 9.12
C PRO A 206 -18.46 10.91 9.49
N ASP A 207 -17.61 10.88 10.51
CA ASP A 207 -16.92 12.04 11.06
C ASP A 207 -15.49 12.24 10.52
N LEU A 208 -14.94 11.23 9.84
CA LEU A 208 -13.53 11.23 9.42
C LEU A 208 -13.38 10.70 7.98
N PRO A 209 -12.77 11.48 7.08
CA PRO A 209 -12.42 10.99 5.74
C PRO A 209 -11.40 9.86 5.84
N GLY A 210 -11.38 8.96 4.85
CA GLY A 210 -10.47 7.83 4.82
C GLY A 210 -10.71 6.93 3.61
N SER A 211 -10.09 5.77 3.62
CA SER A 211 -10.18 4.75 2.59
C SER A 211 -11.54 3.99 2.65
N PRO A 212 -11.96 3.34 1.57
CA PRO A 212 -13.21 2.56 1.57
C PRO A 212 -13.20 1.38 2.55
N TYR A 213 -12.05 0.84 2.83
CA TYR A 213 -11.77 -0.23 3.81
C TYR A 213 -10.46 0.10 4.55
N ALA A 214 -10.17 -0.58 5.64
CA ALA A 214 -8.92 -0.36 6.36
C ALA A 214 -7.73 -0.92 5.56
N ILE A 215 -6.66 -0.13 5.43
CA ILE A 215 -5.40 -0.50 4.81
C ILE A 215 -4.33 -0.46 5.90
N ASN A 216 -3.83 -1.62 6.31
CA ASN A 216 -2.75 -1.73 7.28
C ASN A 216 -1.45 -1.83 6.51
N PHE A 217 -0.64 -0.79 6.54
CA PHE A 217 0.67 -0.80 5.92
C PHE A 217 1.67 -1.54 6.81
N ARG A 218 2.41 -2.48 6.20
CA ARG A 218 3.34 -3.39 6.89
C ARG A 218 4.63 -3.57 6.10
N SER A 219 5.71 -3.98 6.78
CA SER A 219 6.99 -4.31 6.12
C SER A 219 7.43 -5.76 6.34
N ASP A 220 6.70 -6.51 7.19
CA ASP A 220 7.00 -7.87 7.65
C ASP A 220 6.25 -8.93 6.83
N ALA A 221 6.43 -8.92 5.50
CA ALA A 221 5.80 -9.91 4.62
C ALA A 221 6.31 -11.33 4.90
N ASP A 222 5.40 -12.31 4.87
CA ASP A 222 5.74 -13.72 5.03
C ASP A 222 6.14 -14.34 3.69
N GLU A 223 7.43 -14.39 3.41
CA GLU A 223 7.98 -14.97 2.19
C GLU A 223 7.71 -16.49 2.07
N SER A 224 7.45 -17.17 3.19
CA SER A 224 7.18 -18.62 3.17
C SER A 224 5.90 -18.97 2.42
N ILE A 225 4.94 -18.04 2.37
CA ILE A 225 3.68 -18.17 1.62
C ILE A 225 3.70 -17.42 0.28
N GLY A 226 4.85 -16.90 -0.16
CA GLY A 226 5.03 -16.22 -1.44
C GLY A 226 4.80 -14.70 -1.39
N MET A 227 4.59 -14.13 -0.22
CA MET A 227 4.45 -12.67 -0.07
C MET A 227 5.80 -11.97 -0.10
N LYS A 228 5.84 -10.82 -0.77
CA LYS A 228 7.02 -9.95 -0.86
C LYS A 228 6.58 -8.50 -0.71
N PRO A 229 7.28 -7.64 0.05
CA PRO A 229 6.91 -6.24 0.12
C PRO A 229 7.02 -5.57 -1.26
N MET A 230 6.05 -4.73 -1.59
CA MET A 230 6.13 -3.86 -2.76
C MET A 230 7.38 -2.98 -2.65
N ASN A 231 8.17 -2.96 -3.70
CA ASN A 231 9.45 -2.26 -3.77
C ASN A 231 9.65 -1.58 -5.13
N VAL A 232 8.76 -0.64 -5.44
CA VAL A 232 8.90 0.21 -6.63
C VAL A 232 9.95 1.28 -6.34
N THR A 233 10.73 1.63 -7.36
CA THR A 233 11.72 2.70 -7.25
C THR A 233 11.06 4.02 -6.86
N ALA A 234 11.48 4.60 -5.75
CA ALA A 234 11.06 5.92 -5.31
C ALA A 234 12.04 6.99 -5.80
N TYR A 235 11.50 8.13 -6.19
CA TYR A 235 12.26 9.28 -6.66
C TYR A 235 12.62 10.20 -5.49
N SER A 236 13.87 10.63 -5.43
CA SER A 236 14.28 11.69 -4.51
C SER A 236 13.76 13.05 -4.98
N CYS A 237 13.37 13.92 -4.07
CA CYS A 237 13.00 15.30 -4.43
C CYS A 237 14.20 16.09 -5.02
N GLY A 238 15.43 15.64 -4.78
CA GLY A 238 16.64 16.19 -5.38
C GLY A 238 17.01 15.58 -6.73
N ASP A 239 16.24 14.61 -7.25
CA ASP A 239 16.46 14.02 -8.57
C ASP A 239 16.23 15.06 -9.66
N THR A 240 17.22 15.26 -10.52
CA THR A 240 17.15 16.26 -11.59
C THR A 240 16.14 15.91 -12.68
N SER A 241 15.78 14.64 -12.86
CA SER A 241 14.80 14.19 -13.85
C SER A 241 13.35 14.47 -13.42
N LEU A 242 13.07 14.37 -12.13
CA LEU A 242 11.78 14.66 -11.49
C LEU A 242 11.98 15.61 -10.31
N GLY A 243 12.92 16.52 -10.42
CA GLY A 243 13.30 17.46 -9.37
C GLY A 243 12.17 18.39 -8.94
N CYS A 244 12.23 18.80 -7.69
CA CYS A 244 11.29 19.71 -7.08
C CYS A 244 11.90 21.13 -7.02
N SER A 245 11.07 22.16 -6.83
CA SER A 245 11.58 23.50 -6.56
C SER A 245 12.37 23.51 -5.24
N CYS A 246 13.32 24.46 -5.08
CA CYS A 246 14.02 24.64 -3.82
C CYS A 246 13.11 25.01 -2.63
N GLY A 247 11.92 25.54 -2.94
CA GLY A 247 10.89 25.80 -1.94
C GLY A 247 10.24 24.53 -1.37
N ASP A 248 10.19 23.47 -2.20
CA ASP A 248 9.53 22.19 -1.89
C ASP A 248 10.53 21.07 -1.56
N CYS A 249 11.80 21.25 -1.90
CA CYS A 249 12.92 20.36 -1.58
C CYS A 249 14.18 21.15 -1.23
N PRO A 250 14.24 21.78 -0.04
CA PRO A 250 15.40 22.58 0.37
C PRO A 250 16.70 21.79 0.44
N SER A 251 16.63 20.48 0.64
CA SER A 251 17.76 19.57 0.73
C SER A 251 18.34 19.16 -0.64
N ALA A 252 17.73 19.55 -1.76
CA ALA A 252 18.25 19.22 -3.09
C ALA A 252 19.66 19.85 -3.27
N PRO A 253 20.61 19.09 -3.87
CA PRO A 253 21.99 19.57 -4.04
C PRO A 253 22.11 20.90 -4.80
N VAL A 254 21.24 21.11 -5.78
CA VAL A 254 21.18 22.37 -6.56
C VAL A 254 20.75 23.57 -5.69
N CYS A 255 20.00 23.34 -4.62
CA CYS A 255 19.52 24.39 -3.73
C CYS A 255 20.58 24.78 -2.68
N SER A 256 21.45 23.87 -2.30
CA SER A 256 22.55 24.08 -1.35
C SER A 256 23.69 24.89 -1.97
N SER A 257 23.87 24.83 -3.29
CA SER A 257 24.95 25.53 -4.02
C SER A 257 24.64 27.01 -4.30
N SER A 258 23.42 27.47 -4.08
CA SER A 258 22.97 28.86 -4.34
C SER A 258 23.04 29.78 -3.11
N ALA A 259 23.86 29.48 -2.10
CA ALA A 259 24.17 30.46 -1.06
C ALA A 259 24.94 31.66 -1.70
N PRO A 260 24.48 32.91 -1.55
CA PRO A 260 25.04 34.05 -2.22
C PRO A 260 26.39 34.41 -1.60
N GLN A 261 27.48 33.80 -2.04
CA GLN A 261 28.85 34.21 -1.69
C GLN A 261 29.27 35.48 -2.42
N HIS A 262 28.47 36.01 -3.34
CA HIS A 262 28.88 37.17 -4.14
C HIS A 262 28.29 38.54 -3.73
N PHE A 263 27.37 38.63 -2.81
CA PHE A 263 26.75 39.91 -2.46
C PHE A 263 27.48 40.67 -1.32
N MET A 264 28.19 39.97 -0.46
CA MET A 264 28.87 40.62 0.70
C MET A 264 30.28 41.20 0.38
N LYS A 265 30.86 40.85 -0.76
CA LYS A 265 32.19 41.43 -1.16
C LYS A 265 32.11 42.78 -1.87
N ARG A 266 30.93 43.25 -2.25
CA ARG A 266 30.74 44.58 -2.90
C ARG A 266 30.37 45.72 -1.95
N ILE A 267 30.00 45.46 -0.72
CA ILE A 267 29.59 46.49 0.24
C ILE A 267 30.76 46.90 1.15
N LEU A 268 31.85 46.11 1.20
CA LEU A 268 33.04 46.45 2.00
C LEU A 268 34.22 47.02 1.18
N ALA A 269 33.98 47.42 -0.09
CA ALA A 269 34.98 48.01 -0.96
C ALA A 269 34.54 49.35 -1.54
N GLN A 270 33.69 50.13 -0.82
CA GLN A 270 33.42 51.54 -1.04
C GLN A 270 33.66 52.35 0.21
#